data_04cbd0551f855b14573976309cccd641
#
_entry.id   04cbd0551f855b14573976309cccd641
#
_cell.length_a   1.000
_cell.length_b   1.000
_cell.length_c   1.000
_cell.angle_alpha   90.00
_cell.angle_beta   90.00
_cell.angle_gamma   90.00
#
_symmetry.space_group_name_H-M   'P 1'
#
loop_
_entity.id
_entity.type
_entity.pdbx_description
1 polymer ?
#
loop_
_entity_poly.entity_id
_entity_poly.type
_entity_poly.pdbx_seq_one_letter_code
_entity_poly.pdbx_strand_id
1 'polypeptide(L)'
;MLTHFPLRGARVRIPLPALMFLFRPIIAIYEKILKRVVLNSPIAVNHILLVLDESDLLPEGEGQISISDNTTTKGLERLKHFIKWCDALKIDVISIYISIIREGMGKRLLDAVHEHLREAVISVLSDEEASIAVYTDSYAFAKFINDNGRAGVKKINVSIGMGGRSELTKAIREIAKHVESGEIEPDEIDEKMIEANLIFKSEPDLVIRSGATRLTDFLIWQSVYSEFYFTDVNWQNFRKVDLFRAVRDFQWRERRFGR
;
A
#
# COMPACT_ATOMS: atom_id res chain seq x y z
N MET A 1 -26.20 4.36 -16.50
CA MET A 1 -26.24 5.76 -16.97
C MET A 1 -25.92 5.78 -18.43
N LEU A 2 -26.79 6.30 -19.29
CA LEU A 2 -26.64 6.28 -20.74
C LEU A 2 -26.40 7.74 -21.20
N THR A 3 -25.26 7.97 -21.85
CA THR A 3 -24.96 9.27 -22.48
C THR A 3 -25.52 9.30 -23.91
N HIS A 4 -26.28 10.33 -24.22
CA HIS A 4 -26.84 10.59 -25.55
C HIS A 4 -25.94 11.51 -26.35
N PHE A 5 -25.46 11.06 -27.52
CA PHE A 5 -24.83 11.92 -28.54
C PHE A 5 -25.81 12.14 -29.68
N PRO A 6 -26.14 13.36 -30.07
CA PRO A 6 -27.01 13.63 -31.20
C PRO A 6 -26.18 13.65 -32.48
N LEU A 7 -26.31 12.58 -33.29
CA LEU A 7 -25.90 12.59 -34.70
C LEU A 7 -27.17 12.63 -35.54
N ARG A 8 -27.47 13.78 -36.19
CA ARG A 8 -28.50 14.03 -37.23
C ARG A 8 -29.71 13.08 -37.11
N GLY A 9 -30.54 13.27 -36.09
CA GLY A 9 -31.84 12.62 -35.97
C GLY A 9 -31.84 11.17 -35.43
N ALA A 10 -30.73 10.48 -35.32
CA ALA A 10 -30.65 9.15 -34.75
C ALA A 10 -30.03 9.21 -33.34
N ARG A 11 -30.79 8.78 -32.32
CA ARG A 11 -30.26 8.57 -30.95
C ARG A 11 -29.49 7.26 -30.89
N VAL A 12 -28.18 7.31 -31.06
CA VAL A 12 -27.32 6.14 -30.89
C VAL A 12 -27.01 5.97 -29.40
N ARG A 13 -27.50 4.87 -28.80
CA ARG A 13 -27.15 4.46 -27.43
C ARG A 13 -25.87 3.62 -27.52
N ILE A 14 -24.71 4.22 -27.18
CA ILE A 14 -23.46 3.48 -27.06
C ILE A 14 -23.36 2.94 -25.62
N PRO A 15 -23.31 1.60 -25.42
CA PRO A 15 -23.13 1.06 -24.07
C PRO A 15 -21.74 1.45 -23.52
N LEU A 16 -21.69 1.79 -22.22
CA LEU A 16 -20.46 2.20 -21.52
C LEU A 16 -19.22 1.33 -21.81
N PRO A 17 -19.35 -0.02 -21.88
CA PRO A 17 -18.21 -0.88 -22.24
C PRO A 17 -17.65 -0.59 -23.65
N ALA A 18 -18.50 -0.34 -24.63
CA ALA A 18 -18.06 -0.02 -26.00
C ALA A 18 -17.33 1.32 -26.08
N LEU A 19 -17.76 2.31 -25.29
CA LEU A 19 -17.08 3.59 -25.18
C LEU A 19 -15.68 3.44 -24.57
N MET A 20 -15.53 2.59 -23.56
CA MET A 20 -14.23 2.28 -22.95
C MET A 20 -13.26 1.62 -23.94
N PHE A 21 -13.73 0.78 -24.88
CA PHE A 21 -12.89 0.19 -25.93
C PHE A 21 -12.32 1.24 -26.89
N LEU A 22 -13.11 2.25 -27.24
CA LEU A 22 -12.67 3.35 -28.13
C LEU A 22 -11.56 4.22 -27.49
N PHE A 23 -11.56 4.37 -26.15
CA PHE A 23 -10.56 5.18 -25.46
C PHE A 23 -9.30 4.41 -25.03
N ARG A 24 -9.25 3.08 -25.19
CA ARG A 24 -8.06 2.28 -24.86
C ARG A 24 -6.76 2.78 -25.52
N PRO A 25 -6.72 3.09 -26.84
CA PRO A 25 -5.49 3.58 -27.46
C PRO A 25 -5.07 4.95 -26.93
N ILE A 26 -6.04 5.83 -26.63
CA ILE A 26 -5.77 7.14 -26.05
C ILE A 26 -5.17 7.01 -24.65
N ILE A 27 -5.73 6.13 -23.82
CA ILE A 27 -5.20 5.83 -22.48
C ILE A 27 -3.79 5.27 -22.58
N ALA A 28 -3.52 4.36 -23.52
CA ALA A 28 -2.20 3.76 -23.71
C ALA A 28 -1.14 4.81 -24.13
N ILE A 29 -1.52 5.75 -25.00
CA ILE A 29 -0.65 6.86 -25.39
C ILE A 29 -0.41 7.77 -24.19
N TYR A 30 -1.46 8.12 -23.46
CA TYR A 30 -1.36 8.93 -22.25
C TYR A 30 -0.46 8.30 -21.19
N GLU A 31 -0.58 6.98 -20.95
CA GLU A 31 0.31 6.24 -20.05
C GLU A 31 1.78 6.34 -20.47
N LYS A 32 2.07 6.20 -21.77
CA LYS A 32 3.45 6.33 -22.28
C LYS A 32 4.02 7.73 -22.06
N ILE A 33 3.22 8.77 -22.33
CA ILE A 33 3.61 10.16 -22.10
C ILE A 33 3.86 10.39 -20.62
N LEU A 34 2.91 9.98 -19.77
CA LEU A 34 2.98 10.17 -18.33
C LEU A 34 4.19 9.44 -17.72
N LYS A 35 4.45 8.20 -18.15
CA LYS A 35 5.64 7.46 -17.76
C LYS A 35 6.93 8.22 -18.11
N ARG A 36 7.00 8.80 -19.31
CA ARG A 36 8.18 9.56 -19.74
C ARG A 36 8.35 10.84 -18.89
N VAL A 37 7.26 11.53 -18.59
CA VAL A 37 7.28 12.72 -17.72
C VAL A 37 7.80 12.36 -16.33
N VAL A 38 7.27 11.30 -15.72
CA VAL A 38 7.67 10.83 -14.40
C VAL A 38 9.14 10.41 -14.35
N LEU A 39 9.60 9.62 -15.33
CA LEU A 39 10.98 9.12 -15.35
C LEU A 39 12.04 10.19 -15.68
N ASN A 40 11.64 11.28 -16.35
CA ASN A 40 12.54 12.39 -16.67
C ASN A 40 12.52 13.50 -15.59
N SER A 41 11.72 13.37 -14.55
CA SER A 41 11.72 14.32 -13.43
C SER A 41 13.02 14.20 -12.62
N PRO A 42 13.60 15.34 -12.19
CA PRO A 42 14.75 15.32 -11.27
C PRO A 42 14.37 14.86 -9.87
N ILE A 43 13.07 14.83 -9.53
CA ILE A 43 12.56 14.39 -8.23
C ILE A 43 12.18 12.92 -8.35
N ALA A 44 12.93 12.05 -7.68
CA ALA A 44 12.62 10.62 -7.61
C ALA A 44 11.65 10.32 -6.46
N VAL A 45 10.83 9.30 -6.63
CA VAL A 45 10.10 8.62 -5.56
C VAL A 45 10.79 7.29 -5.33
N ASN A 46 11.42 7.13 -4.18
CA ASN A 46 12.16 5.93 -3.84
C ASN A 46 11.33 4.95 -3.01
N HIS A 47 10.42 5.48 -2.20
CA HIS A 47 9.59 4.69 -1.30
C HIS A 47 8.11 5.10 -1.40
N ILE A 48 7.25 4.13 -1.71
CA ILE A 48 5.78 4.29 -1.68
C ILE A 48 5.19 3.45 -0.55
N LEU A 49 4.27 4.06 0.21
CA LEU A 49 3.38 3.37 1.13
C LEU A 49 1.97 3.30 0.52
N LEU A 50 1.50 2.08 0.24
CA LEU A 50 0.14 1.82 -0.19
C LEU A 50 -0.72 1.44 1.03
N VAL A 51 -1.83 2.15 1.23
CA VAL A 51 -2.77 1.90 2.32
C VAL A 51 -4.04 1.29 1.76
N LEU A 52 -4.39 0.08 2.23
CA LEU A 52 -5.55 -0.71 1.83
C LEU A 52 -6.38 -1.10 3.06
N ASP A 53 -7.64 -1.47 2.84
CA ASP A 53 -8.46 -2.17 3.82
C ASP A 53 -8.51 -3.67 3.49
N GLU A 54 -8.85 -4.53 4.46
CA GLU A 54 -9.04 -5.96 4.23
C GLU A 54 -10.04 -6.26 3.12
N SER A 55 -11.11 -5.45 3.02
CA SER A 55 -12.13 -5.57 1.99
C SER A 55 -11.64 -5.32 0.56
N ASP A 56 -10.52 -4.61 0.41
CA ASP A 56 -9.87 -4.41 -0.89
C ASP A 56 -9.24 -5.70 -1.44
N LEU A 57 -8.86 -6.62 -0.55
CA LEU A 57 -8.12 -7.84 -0.88
C LEU A 57 -8.96 -9.11 -0.76
N LEU A 58 -9.97 -9.12 0.09
CA LEU A 58 -10.85 -10.25 0.27
C LEU A 58 -11.96 -10.31 -0.80
N PRO A 59 -12.55 -11.48 -1.06
CA PRO A 59 -13.66 -11.60 -1.99
C PRO A 59 -14.89 -10.84 -1.47
N GLU A 60 -15.63 -10.16 -2.36
CA GLU A 60 -16.93 -9.58 -2.06
C GLU A 60 -17.94 -10.71 -1.87
N GLY A 61 -18.37 -10.97 -0.64
CA GLY A 61 -19.42 -11.92 -0.29
C GLY A 61 -20.25 -11.43 0.87
N GLU A 62 -21.57 -11.52 0.74
CA GLU A 62 -22.52 -11.12 1.77
C GLU A 62 -22.25 -11.87 3.10
N GLY A 63 -21.60 -11.20 4.06
CA GLY A 63 -21.61 -11.58 5.47
C GLY A 63 -20.86 -12.86 5.87
N GLN A 64 -20.26 -13.60 4.96
CA GLN A 64 -19.42 -14.77 5.26
C GLN A 64 -18.09 -14.65 4.52
N ILE A 65 -17.00 -14.46 5.27
CA ILE A 65 -15.64 -14.63 4.77
C ILE A 65 -15.52 -16.13 4.44
N SER A 66 -15.67 -16.49 3.16
CA SER A 66 -15.41 -17.85 2.70
C SER A 66 -13.90 -18.07 2.69
N ILE A 67 -13.37 -18.55 3.81
CA ILE A 67 -11.94 -18.85 4.03
C ILE A 67 -11.48 -20.06 3.20
N SER A 68 -12.39 -20.73 2.47
CA SER A 68 -12.16 -22.06 1.90
C SER A 68 -11.60 -22.11 0.49
N ASP A 69 -11.50 -20.99 -0.23
CA ASP A 69 -11.01 -21.03 -1.61
C ASP A 69 -9.67 -20.30 -1.76
N ASN A 70 -8.63 -21.04 -2.17
CA ASN A 70 -7.32 -20.52 -2.62
C ASN A 70 -7.42 -19.66 -3.89
N THR A 71 -8.58 -19.05 -4.13
CA THR A 71 -8.83 -18.26 -5.33
C THR A 71 -8.19 -16.89 -5.16
N THR A 72 -7.22 -16.59 -6.00
CA THR A 72 -6.62 -15.25 -6.07
C THR A 72 -7.70 -14.23 -6.38
N THR A 73 -7.96 -13.32 -5.46
CA THR A 73 -8.98 -12.28 -5.64
C THR A 73 -8.49 -11.21 -6.61
N LYS A 74 -9.42 -10.46 -7.18
CA LYS A 74 -9.12 -9.32 -8.05
C LYS A 74 -8.24 -8.26 -7.35
N GLY A 75 -8.42 -8.08 -6.04
CA GLY A 75 -7.60 -7.18 -5.23
C GLY A 75 -6.16 -7.65 -5.10
N LEU A 76 -5.94 -8.94 -4.89
CA LEU A 76 -4.61 -9.55 -4.83
C LEU A 76 -3.90 -9.54 -6.20
N GLU A 77 -4.61 -9.81 -7.30
CA GLU A 77 -4.06 -9.64 -8.65
C GLU A 77 -3.65 -8.18 -8.91
N ARG A 78 -4.45 -7.24 -8.43
CA ARG A 78 -4.14 -5.81 -8.53
C ARG A 78 -2.86 -5.47 -7.77
N LEU A 79 -2.63 -6.08 -6.61
CA LEU A 79 -1.42 -5.90 -5.83
C LEU A 79 -0.18 -6.36 -6.61
N LYS A 80 -0.23 -7.53 -7.25
CA LYS A 80 0.84 -8.01 -8.14
C LYS A 80 1.12 -7.04 -9.29
N HIS A 81 0.06 -6.50 -9.90
CA HIS A 81 0.22 -5.48 -10.95
C HIS A 81 0.82 -4.18 -10.41
N PHE A 82 0.40 -3.71 -9.24
CA PHE A 82 0.92 -2.50 -8.62
C PHE A 82 2.43 -2.57 -8.40
N ILE A 83 2.92 -3.68 -7.88
CA ILE A 83 4.36 -3.93 -7.68
C ILE A 83 5.12 -3.83 -9.02
N LYS A 84 4.60 -4.47 -10.08
CA LYS A 84 5.19 -4.37 -11.43
C LYS A 84 5.17 -2.96 -12.00
N TRP A 85 4.17 -2.15 -11.66
CA TRP A 85 4.14 -0.75 -12.08
C TRP A 85 5.14 0.11 -11.31
N CYS A 86 5.36 -0.18 -10.03
CA CYS A 86 6.43 0.43 -9.24
C CYS A 86 7.81 0.12 -9.83
N ASP A 87 8.06 -1.12 -10.24
CA ASP A 87 9.28 -1.53 -10.94
C ASP A 87 9.50 -0.71 -12.23
N ALA A 88 8.42 -0.51 -13.00
CA ALA A 88 8.48 0.28 -14.23
C ALA A 88 8.82 1.76 -14.00
N LEU A 89 8.69 2.25 -12.77
CA LEU A 89 9.07 3.59 -12.30
C LEU A 89 10.38 3.61 -11.51
N LYS A 90 11.04 2.47 -11.32
CA LYS A 90 12.28 2.31 -10.55
C LYS A 90 12.12 2.72 -9.07
N ILE A 91 11.01 2.29 -8.48
CA ILE A 91 10.75 2.51 -7.06
C ILE A 91 11.35 1.34 -6.29
N ASP A 92 12.29 1.63 -5.39
CA ASP A 92 13.11 0.63 -4.71
C ASP A 92 12.41 0.01 -3.48
N VAL A 93 11.57 0.80 -2.79
CA VAL A 93 10.89 0.37 -1.58
C VAL A 93 9.37 0.50 -1.73
N ILE A 94 8.68 -0.59 -1.49
CA ILE A 94 7.22 -0.64 -1.50
C ILE A 94 6.76 -1.12 -0.14
N SER A 95 6.09 -0.25 0.61
CA SER A 95 5.41 -0.62 1.85
C SER A 95 3.92 -0.72 1.60
N ILE A 96 3.27 -1.72 2.19
CA ILE A 96 1.84 -1.97 2.05
C ILE A 96 1.28 -2.11 3.46
N TYR A 97 0.36 -1.24 3.82
CA TYR A 97 -0.39 -1.33 5.07
C TYR A 97 -1.80 -1.79 4.78
N ILE A 98 -2.19 -2.92 5.36
CA ILE A 98 -3.54 -3.49 5.25
C ILE A 98 -4.23 -3.29 6.58
N SER A 99 -5.20 -2.35 6.61
CA SER A 99 -6.04 -2.10 7.78
C SER A 99 -7.06 -3.22 7.96
N ILE A 100 -7.25 -3.67 9.19
CA ILE A 100 -8.30 -4.62 9.54
C ILE A 100 -9.26 -3.96 10.51
N ILE A 101 -10.56 -3.96 10.16
CA ILE A 101 -11.62 -3.43 11.01
C ILE A 101 -11.86 -4.41 12.15
N ARG A 102 -11.54 -3.98 13.37
CA ARG A 102 -11.64 -4.82 14.59
C ARG A 102 -13.01 -4.74 15.26
N GLU A 103 -13.81 -3.71 14.92
CA GLU A 103 -15.10 -3.47 15.56
C GLU A 103 -16.09 -4.61 15.27
N GLY A 104 -16.60 -5.24 16.32
CA GLY A 104 -17.59 -6.32 16.22
C GLY A 104 -17.01 -7.71 15.88
N MET A 105 -15.70 -7.85 15.63
CA MET A 105 -15.08 -9.15 15.38
C MET A 105 -14.64 -9.82 16.68
N GLY A 106 -15.04 -11.08 16.88
CA GLY A 106 -14.47 -11.92 17.93
C GLY A 106 -13.00 -12.28 17.65
N LYS A 107 -12.18 -12.49 18.69
CA LYS A 107 -10.76 -12.77 18.56
C LYS A 107 -10.43 -13.90 17.57
N ARG A 108 -11.17 -15.01 17.60
CA ARG A 108 -10.95 -16.14 16.68
C ARG A 108 -11.14 -15.78 15.21
N LEU A 109 -12.16 -14.94 14.90
CA LEU A 109 -12.39 -14.48 13.53
C LEU A 109 -11.30 -13.52 13.08
N LEU A 110 -10.87 -12.62 13.95
CA LEU A 110 -9.78 -11.69 13.70
C LEU A 110 -8.47 -12.45 13.40
N ASP A 111 -8.12 -13.45 14.21
CA ASP A 111 -6.93 -14.28 14.01
C ASP A 111 -7.00 -15.06 12.66
N ALA A 112 -8.19 -15.56 12.30
CA ALA A 112 -8.40 -16.25 11.02
C ALA A 112 -8.26 -15.29 9.81
N VAL A 113 -8.77 -14.07 9.90
CA VAL A 113 -8.62 -13.04 8.86
C VAL A 113 -7.14 -12.67 8.68
N HIS A 114 -6.41 -12.46 9.78
CA HIS A 114 -4.98 -12.17 9.75
C HIS A 114 -4.20 -13.28 9.05
N GLU A 115 -4.47 -14.53 9.41
CA GLU A 115 -3.76 -15.68 8.85
C GLU A 115 -4.07 -15.85 7.36
N HIS A 116 -5.35 -15.75 6.98
CA HIS A 116 -5.76 -15.85 5.58
C HIS A 116 -5.13 -14.75 4.71
N LEU A 117 -5.17 -13.49 5.17
CA LEU A 117 -4.52 -12.38 4.46
C LEU A 117 -3.00 -12.58 4.36
N ARG A 118 -2.37 -13.06 5.42
CA ARG A 118 -0.94 -13.36 5.44
C ARG A 118 -0.57 -14.39 4.37
N GLU A 119 -1.30 -15.52 4.34
CA GLU A 119 -1.06 -16.58 3.35
C GLU A 119 -1.31 -16.10 1.92
N ALA A 120 -2.41 -15.41 1.69
CA ALA A 120 -2.76 -14.87 0.39
C ALA A 120 -1.73 -13.87 -0.13
N VAL A 121 -1.28 -12.95 0.72
CA VAL A 121 -0.25 -11.96 0.37
C VAL A 121 1.09 -12.65 0.09
N ILE A 122 1.52 -13.59 0.94
CA ILE A 122 2.76 -14.35 0.73
C ILE A 122 2.70 -15.12 -0.59
N SER A 123 1.57 -15.77 -0.90
CA SER A 123 1.38 -16.51 -2.16
C SER A 123 1.53 -15.59 -3.38
N VAL A 124 0.95 -14.39 -3.34
CA VAL A 124 1.03 -13.41 -4.43
C VAL A 124 2.45 -12.87 -4.63
N LEU A 125 3.20 -12.72 -3.52
CA LEU A 125 4.55 -12.15 -3.53
C LEU A 125 5.66 -13.19 -3.73
N SER A 126 5.35 -14.48 -3.65
CA SER A 126 6.34 -15.57 -3.70
C SER A 126 7.21 -15.57 -4.96
N ASP A 127 6.64 -15.12 -6.09
CA ASP A 127 7.32 -15.09 -7.40
C ASP A 127 8.13 -13.80 -7.63
N GLU A 128 8.05 -12.81 -6.72
CA GLU A 128 8.73 -11.53 -6.91
C GLU A 128 10.22 -11.64 -6.52
N GLU A 129 11.10 -11.12 -7.38
CA GLU A 129 12.53 -10.99 -7.10
C GLU A 129 12.77 -9.77 -6.19
N ALA A 130 12.47 -9.91 -4.90
CA ALA A 130 12.52 -8.83 -3.91
C ALA A 130 12.85 -9.39 -2.52
N SER A 131 13.39 -8.54 -1.65
CA SER A 131 13.41 -8.79 -0.22
C SER A 131 12.02 -8.50 0.35
N ILE A 132 11.34 -9.49 0.88
CA ILE A 132 9.95 -9.39 1.33
C ILE A 132 9.88 -9.64 2.83
N ALA A 133 9.24 -8.71 3.55
CA ALA A 133 8.94 -8.84 4.96
C ALA A 133 7.44 -8.64 5.18
N VAL A 134 6.82 -9.58 5.93
CA VAL A 134 5.38 -9.52 6.27
C VAL A 134 5.24 -9.50 7.79
N TYR A 135 4.55 -8.49 8.29
CA TYR A 135 4.35 -8.25 9.72
C TYR A 135 2.86 -8.35 10.07
N THR A 136 2.57 -8.98 11.21
CA THR A 136 1.21 -9.03 11.78
C THR A 136 1.22 -8.58 13.23
N ASP A 137 0.06 -8.20 13.78
CA ASP A 137 -0.05 -7.75 15.18
C ASP A 137 0.29 -8.84 16.20
N SER A 138 -0.02 -10.10 15.86
CA SER A 138 0.15 -11.27 16.75
C SER A 138 1.57 -11.82 16.75
N TYR A 139 2.35 -11.59 15.70
CA TYR A 139 3.71 -12.09 15.54
C TYR A 139 4.56 -11.08 14.78
N ALA A 140 5.69 -10.69 15.37
CA ALA A 140 6.78 -10.06 14.63
C ALA A 140 7.44 -11.17 13.77
N PHE A 141 6.79 -11.55 12.68
CA PHE A 141 7.32 -12.54 11.76
C PHE A 141 7.81 -11.84 10.51
N ALA A 142 9.11 -11.64 10.43
CA ALA A 142 9.77 -11.28 9.19
C ALA A 142 10.17 -12.58 8.47
N LYS A 143 9.45 -12.97 7.43
CA LYS A 143 9.92 -14.00 6.51
C LYS A 143 10.60 -13.29 5.34
N PHE A 144 11.92 -13.38 5.30
CA PHE A 144 12.67 -12.94 4.13
C PHE A 144 12.52 -14.01 3.04
N ILE A 145 11.80 -13.66 2.00
CA ILE A 145 11.68 -14.49 0.79
C ILE A 145 12.63 -13.85 -0.25
N ASN A 146 13.58 -14.66 -0.75
CA ASN A 146 14.56 -14.26 -1.78
C ASN A 146 15.52 -13.11 -1.42
N ASP A 147 15.93 -12.98 -0.17
CA ASP A 147 17.07 -12.14 0.18
C ASP A 147 18.39 -12.87 -0.15
N ASN A 148 18.90 -12.65 -1.34
CA ASN A 148 20.21 -13.17 -1.75
C ASN A 148 21.36 -12.26 -1.30
N GLY A 149 21.14 -11.31 -0.36
CA GLY A 149 22.17 -10.39 0.15
C GLY A 149 22.72 -9.43 -0.91
N ARG A 150 22.05 -9.26 -2.04
CA ARG A 150 22.47 -8.36 -3.12
C ARG A 150 22.11 -6.92 -2.76
N ALA A 151 23.10 -6.05 -2.70
CA ALA A 151 22.86 -4.61 -2.64
C ALA A 151 22.04 -4.13 -3.85
N GLY A 152 20.98 -3.35 -3.60
CA GLY A 152 20.10 -2.83 -4.67
C GLY A 152 18.90 -3.71 -5.00
N VAL A 153 18.58 -4.72 -4.17
CA VAL A 153 17.35 -5.51 -4.31
C VAL A 153 16.15 -4.70 -3.84
N LYS A 154 15.09 -4.72 -4.64
CA LYS A 154 13.78 -4.15 -4.28
C LYS A 154 13.31 -4.68 -2.93
N LYS A 155 12.75 -3.80 -2.08
CA LYS A 155 12.20 -4.15 -0.78
C LYS A 155 10.68 -4.04 -0.79
N ILE A 156 9.99 -5.07 -0.32
CA ILE A 156 8.54 -5.07 -0.16
C ILE A 156 8.24 -5.38 1.31
N ASN A 157 7.66 -4.40 2.01
CA ASN A 157 7.26 -4.55 3.40
C ASN A 157 5.74 -4.56 3.47
N VAL A 158 5.15 -5.55 4.12
CA VAL A 158 3.70 -5.64 4.30
C VAL A 158 3.36 -5.67 5.77
N SER A 159 2.46 -4.77 6.20
CA SER A 159 1.86 -4.79 7.53
C SER A 159 0.40 -5.17 7.42
N ILE A 160 -0.02 -6.19 8.16
CA ILE A 160 -1.40 -6.68 8.19
C ILE A 160 -1.97 -6.46 9.59
N GLY A 161 -2.92 -5.52 9.71
CA GLY A 161 -3.62 -5.20 10.95
C GLY A 161 -2.79 -4.54 12.05
N MET A 162 -1.49 -4.32 11.83
CA MET A 162 -0.63 -3.67 12.82
C MET A 162 -0.62 -2.17 12.59
N GLY A 163 -1.45 -1.45 13.33
CA GLY A 163 -1.55 0.01 13.23
C GLY A 163 -0.41 0.75 13.93
N GLY A 164 -0.22 2.01 13.55
CA GLY A 164 0.86 2.85 14.09
C GLY A 164 0.81 3.06 15.61
N ARG A 165 -0.42 3.10 16.18
CA ARG A 165 -0.57 3.16 17.64
C ARG A 165 -0.09 1.89 18.35
N SER A 166 -0.40 0.73 17.77
CA SER A 166 0.03 -0.58 18.28
C SER A 166 1.55 -0.70 18.20
N GLU A 167 2.12 -0.33 17.06
CA GLU A 167 3.57 -0.34 16.83
C GLU A 167 4.31 0.56 17.81
N LEU A 168 3.87 1.83 17.94
CA LEU A 168 4.47 2.78 18.85
C LEU A 168 4.36 2.33 20.32
N THR A 169 3.20 1.76 20.71
CA THR A 169 3.02 1.21 22.06
C THR A 169 3.97 0.04 22.32
N LYS A 170 4.23 -0.81 21.34
CA LYS A 170 5.21 -1.91 21.47
C LYS A 170 6.62 -1.34 21.63
N ALA A 171 7.02 -0.37 20.80
CA ALA A 171 8.33 0.27 20.88
C ALA A 171 8.55 0.92 22.28
N ILE A 172 7.57 1.66 22.79
CA ILE A 172 7.64 2.27 24.11
C ILE A 172 7.78 1.19 25.20
N ARG A 173 7.05 0.08 25.11
CA ARG A 173 7.17 -1.01 26.09
C ARG A 173 8.56 -1.66 26.10
N GLU A 174 9.16 -1.85 24.93
CA GLU A 174 10.53 -2.39 24.85
C GLU A 174 11.55 -1.42 25.47
N ILE A 175 11.46 -0.14 25.16
CA ILE A 175 12.31 0.90 25.78
C ILE A 175 12.12 0.91 27.30
N ALA A 176 10.86 0.84 27.79
CA ALA A 176 10.58 0.81 29.22
C ALA A 176 11.22 -0.39 29.95
N LYS A 177 11.31 -1.55 29.31
CA LYS A 177 12.02 -2.72 29.87
C LYS A 177 13.52 -2.47 30.01
N HIS A 178 14.15 -1.81 29.03
CA HIS A 178 15.57 -1.43 29.12
C HIS A 178 15.83 -0.40 30.22
N VAL A 179 14.89 0.52 30.46
CA VAL A 179 14.96 1.44 31.60
C VAL A 179 14.80 0.68 32.92
N GLU A 180 13.83 -0.24 33.02
CA GLU A 180 13.60 -1.06 34.20
C GLU A 180 14.81 -1.95 34.55
N SER A 181 15.51 -2.44 33.55
CA SER A 181 16.75 -3.23 33.74
C SER A 181 17.98 -2.38 34.08
N GLY A 182 17.87 -1.05 34.02
CA GLY A 182 19.00 -0.14 34.26
C GLY A 182 20.01 -0.08 33.13
N GLU A 183 19.63 -0.54 31.93
CA GLU A 183 20.48 -0.46 30.73
C GLU A 183 20.47 0.94 30.11
N ILE A 184 19.40 1.70 30.34
CA ILE A 184 19.16 3.02 29.78
C ILE A 184 18.56 3.92 30.86
N GLU A 185 19.06 5.16 30.99
CA GLU A 185 18.44 6.15 31.80
C GLU A 185 17.26 6.84 31.07
N PRO A 186 16.17 7.24 31.77
CA PRO A 186 15.01 7.87 31.12
C PRO A 186 15.36 9.12 30.31
N ASP A 187 16.38 9.88 30.70
CA ASP A 187 16.83 11.08 30.01
C ASP A 187 17.62 10.80 28.74
N GLU A 188 17.99 9.54 28.50
CA GLU A 188 18.68 9.10 27.26
C GLU A 188 17.71 8.72 26.13
N ILE A 189 16.40 8.69 26.42
CA ILE A 189 15.38 8.35 25.42
C ILE A 189 15.23 9.50 24.43
N ASP A 190 15.63 9.23 23.19
CA ASP A 190 15.52 10.17 22.07
C ASP A 190 14.67 9.60 20.92
N GLU A 191 14.44 10.40 19.88
CA GLU A 191 13.70 10.01 18.68
C GLU A 191 14.32 8.79 17.97
N LYS A 192 15.67 8.74 17.94
CA LYS A 192 16.40 7.65 17.30
C LYS A 192 16.20 6.32 18.00
N MET A 193 16.10 6.35 19.33
CA MET A 193 15.82 5.16 20.11
C MET A 193 14.41 4.64 19.84
N ILE A 194 13.42 5.54 19.71
CA ILE A 194 12.06 5.16 19.32
C ILE A 194 12.10 4.52 17.92
N GLU A 195 12.73 5.17 16.93
CA GLU A 195 12.85 4.66 15.57
C GLU A 195 13.55 3.29 15.50
N ALA A 196 14.60 3.09 16.30
CA ALA A 196 15.30 1.82 16.37
C ALA A 196 14.41 0.66 16.84
N ASN A 197 13.38 0.95 17.65
CA ASN A 197 12.43 0.01 18.19
C ASN A 197 11.15 -0.13 17.33
N LEU A 198 10.98 0.69 16.28
CA LEU A 198 9.89 0.52 15.34
C LEU A 198 10.19 -0.65 14.37
N ILE A 199 9.14 -1.29 13.91
CA ILE A 199 9.22 -2.39 12.93
C ILE A 199 9.48 -1.84 11.53
N PHE A 200 8.74 -0.79 11.16
CA PHE A 200 8.94 -0.07 9.91
C PHE A 200 9.90 1.10 10.13
N LYS A 201 11.12 0.95 9.64
CA LYS A 201 12.20 1.95 9.85
C LYS A 201 12.37 2.94 8.70
N SER A 202 11.66 2.73 7.58
CA SER A 202 11.82 3.58 6.40
C SER A 202 10.65 4.52 6.24
N GLU A 203 10.95 5.80 6.04
CA GLU A 203 9.96 6.84 5.77
C GLU A 203 9.53 6.79 4.30
N PRO A 204 8.23 6.72 3.99
CA PRO A 204 7.76 6.79 2.61
C PRO A 204 7.80 8.22 2.08
N ASP A 205 8.19 8.38 0.81
CA ASP A 205 8.07 9.65 0.11
C ASP A 205 6.59 9.97 -0.18
N LEU A 206 5.86 8.95 -0.61
CA LEU A 206 4.48 9.07 -1.08
C LEU A 206 3.60 8.01 -0.44
N VAL A 207 2.53 8.45 0.22
CA VAL A 207 1.45 7.60 0.74
C VAL A 207 0.27 7.63 -0.22
N ILE A 208 -0.14 6.47 -0.73
CA ILE A 208 -1.30 6.33 -1.62
C ILE A 208 -2.43 5.64 -0.87
N ARG A 209 -3.60 6.30 -0.78
CA ARG A 209 -4.83 5.72 -0.26
C ARG A 209 -5.86 5.62 -1.36
N SER A 210 -6.32 4.41 -1.65
CA SER A 210 -7.32 4.09 -2.68
C SER A 210 -8.71 3.94 -2.04
N GLY A 211 -9.73 4.50 -2.69
CA GLY A 211 -11.14 4.29 -2.34
C GLY A 211 -11.63 4.97 -1.05
N ALA A 212 -10.78 5.70 -0.34
CA ALA A 212 -11.15 6.38 0.90
C ALA A 212 -10.36 7.67 1.10
N THR A 213 -10.93 8.59 1.86
CA THR A 213 -10.29 9.87 2.24
C THR A 213 -9.83 9.88 3.70
N ARG A 214 -10.01 8.78 4.42
CA ARG A 214 -9.62 8.66 5.82
C ARG A 214 -8.43 7.73 5.96
N LEU A 215 -7.52 8.12 6.84
CA LEU A 215 -6.42 7.28 7.30
C LEU A 215 -6.83 6.69 8.65
N THR A 216 -6.96 5.38 8.71
CA THR A 216 -7.31 4.67 9.94
C THR A 216 -6.07 3.98 10.49
N ASP A 217 -5.61 4.37 11.67
CA ASP A 217 -4.54 3.75 12.47
C ASP A 217 -3.31 3.27 11.65
N PHE A 218 -2.90 4.07 10.68
CA PHE A 218 -1.75 3.78 9.81
C PHE A 218 -0.42 4.17 10.48
N LEU A 219 0.69 3.90 9.81
CA LEU A 219 2.05 4.15 10.29
C LEU A 219 2.34 5.65 10.47
N ILE A 220 1.91 6.21 11.61
CA ILE A 220 1.92 7.66 11.89
C ILE A 220 3.35 8.20 11.94
N TRP A 221 4.24 7.53 12.69
CA TRP A 221 5.62 7.99 12.89
C TRP A 221 6.38 8.11 11.58
N GLN A 222 6.29 7.08 10.74
CA GLN A 222 7.03 7.01 9.48
C GLN A 222 6.49 7.96 8.40
N SER A 223 5.26 8.47 8.56
CA SER A 223 4.59 9.27 7.52
C SER A 223 4.58 10.78 7.80
N VAL A 224 5.28 11.23 8.82
CA VAL A 224 5.28 12.65 9.26
C VAL A 224 5.71 13.60 8.12
N TYR A 225 6.67 13.19 7.31
CA TYR A 225 7.18 13.98 6.18
C TYR A 225 6.75 13.45 4.82
N SER A 226 5.81 12.52 4.79
CA SER A 226 5.29 11.94 3.55
C SER A 226 4.27 12.85 2.87
N GLU A 227 4.26 12.82 1.55
CA GLU A 227 3.18 13.41 0.77
C GLU A 227 2.03 12.41 0.62
N PHE A 228 0.78 12.88 0.75
CA PHE A 228 -0.40 12.04 0.65
C PHE A 228 -1.12 12.23 -0.67
N TYR A 229 -1.47 11.12 -1.31
CA TYR A 229 -2.31 11.07 -2.49
C TYR A 229 -3.56 10.23 -2.22
N PHE A 230 -4.70 10.89 -2.15
CA PHE A 230 -6.01 10.25 -2.01
C PHE A 230 -6.67 10.13 -3.38
N THR A 231 -7.27 8.99 -3.67
CA THR A 231 -8.04 8.79 -4.90
C THR A 231 -9.37 8.12 -4.61
N ASP A 232 -10.43 8.59 -5.29
CA ASP A 232 -11.78 8.00 -5.21
C ASP A 232 -11.88 6.67 -5.96
N VAL A 233 -10.85 6.29 -6.72
CA VAL A 233 -10.78 5.00 -7.40
C VAL A 233 -10.61 3.91 -6.35
N ASN A 234 -11.58 2.97 -6.25
CA ASN A 234 -11.42 1.83 -5.39
C ASN A 234 -10.26 0.93 -5.86
N TRP A 235 -9.65 0.18 -4.94
CA TRP A 235 -8.46 -0.63 -5.20
C TRP A 235 -8.62 -1.60 -6.38
N GLN A 236 -9.74 -2.29 -6.48
CA GLN A 236 -9.98 -3.26 -7.54
C GLN A 236 -9.99 -2.63 -8.95
N ASN A 237 -10.26 -1.33 -9.06
CA ASN A 237 -10.27 -0.57 -10.31
C ASN A 237 -9.05 0.33 -10.48
N PHE A 238 -8.13 0.36 -9.51
CA PHE A 238 -6.91 1.13 -9.56
C PHE A 238 -6.04 0.67 -10.74
N ARG A 239 -5.54 1.59 -11.54
CA ARG A 239 -4.82 1.31 -12.79
C ARG A 239 -3.43 1.91 -12.76
N LYS A 240 -2.61 1.46 -13.65
CA LYS A 240 -1.26 1.97 -13.88
C LYS A 240 -1.21 3.50 -14.07
N VAL A 241 -2.17 4.05 -14.79
CA VAL A 241 -2.27 5.51 -15.00
C VAL A 241 -2.54 6.25 -13.69
N ASP A 242 -3.24 5.64 -12.75
CA ASP A 242 -3.58 6.25 -11.46
C ASP A 242 -2.33 6.33 -10.57
N LEU A 243 -1.48 5.28 -10.56
CA LEU A 243 -0.15 5.33 -9.93
C LEU A 243 0.74 6.40 -10.55
N PHE A 244 0.81 6.46 -11.88
CA PHE A 244 1.65 7.44 -12.57
C PHE A 244 1.21 8.88 -12.30
N ARG A 245 -0.10 9.11 -12.15
CA ARG A 245 -0.63 10.42 -11.71
C ARG A 245 -0.20 10.75 -10.29
N ALA A 246 -0.32 9.80 -9.37
CA ALA A 246 0.10 10.00 -7.98
C ALA A 246 1.58 10.39 -7.90
N VAL A 247 2.45 9.68 -8.62
CA VAL A 247 3.89 9.99 -8.65
C VAL A 247 4.17 11.33 -9.31
N ARG A 248 3.49 11.66 -10.42
CA ARG A 248 3.63 12.96 -11.06
C ARG A 248 3.19 14.10 -10.15
N ASP A 249 2.05 13.94 -9.47
CA ASP A 249 1.52 14.96 -8.55
C ASP A 249 2.50 15.19 -7.39
N PHE A 250 3.10 14.12 -6.84
CA PHE A 250 4.18 14.22 -5.87
C PHE A 250 5.36 15.06 -6.40
N GLN A 251 5.81 14.78 -7.63
CA GLN A 251 6.94 15.48 -8.26
C GLN A 251 6.67 16.95 -8.53
N TRP A 252 5.42 17.36 -8.62
CA TRP A 252 5.02 18.75 -8.87
C TRP A 252 4.81 19.55 -7.58
N ARG A 253 4.71 18.90 -6.42
CA ARG A 253 4.55 19.60 -5.14
C ARG A 253 5.89 20.13 -4.65
N GLU A 254 5.87 21.35 -4.11
CA GLU A 254 7.01 21.89 -3.36
C GLU A 254 7.08 21.20 -1.99
N ARG A 255 8.16 20.48 -1.74
CA ARG A 255 8.44 19.89 -0.41
C ARG A 255 9.07 20.97 0.47
N ARG A 256 8.29 21.53 1.42
CA ARG A 256 8.77 22.60 2.32
C ARG A 256 9.35 22.07 3.63
N PHE A 257 9.24 20.78 3.94
CA PHE A 257 9.77 20.12 5.16
C PHE A 257 9.51 20.94 6.45
N GLY A 258 8.31 21.49 6.62
CA GLY A 258 7.94 22.29 7.79
C GLY A 258 8.52 23.71 7.85
N ARG A 259 9.10 24.24 6.75
CA ARG A 259 9.62 25.60 6.64
C ARG A 259 8.59 26.58 6.11
#